data_79ff7517121bc7f6de4186c7bf812ff0
#
_entry.id   79ff7517121bc7f6de4186c7bf812ff0
#
_cell.length_a   1.000
_cell.length_b   1.000
_cell.length_c   1.000
_cell.angle_alpha   90.00
_cell.angle_beta   90.00
_cell.angle_gamma   90.00
#
_symmetry.space_group_name_H-M   'P 1'
#
loop_
_entity.id
_entity.type
_entity.pdbx_description
1 polymer ?
#
loop_
_entity_poly.entity_id
_entity_poly.type
_entity_poly.pdbx_seq_one_letter_code
_entity_poly.pdbx_strand_id
1 'polypeptide(L)'
;MRRLFKPQPGVEVVVPRAMRTVATGLVGALLFAGSACTGVIGSNLGGPSAQTGSGNTGSPGAGAGTGTGAGAGTGAGGSTSGGGAQTGTGSGTGTTGLGGDPYAIPATPPAPVMVATSRLARLSRQQWSNAVRDLLKLTDISAIDANVSGDAVTGFDDEGDSLYVTEQLRSQLFDASEALANKVTGDATTLAKLVPTNAPTDTAGKGKAFIIAFGQRAFRRPLTDAEVTTHVTLFNQGPTLYPGVDAFKAGVSLVIQAMLQSPYFLYRTELGAASNGATKVPLNDWEVASKLALSITNTIPDDTLLAAAAAGQLHDKTNVATQAKRLMDGTTGTAGISNFNLQVYRLGVYDGITRDATAFPDFKPNSPAAMKQEVIQFLNWLFTQKRGVADFYTTPTGFVDSLLAPIYGVSGNYSSDPTMLTKVDLDSSKRSGLLTQAGFLSSYISVGNEPDIIHRGVFIAERLLCKTLPPPDPKAVGTMIPNIAGLTNRQRVEMTTGKGTCGQACHPTLFNPLGYAFENYDAIGEYRTMDQGQTVDASDSYTLDGQLQTFKNGVELSHLLAQAKETHACYVQNMMSYLNGRELSDSEKATVDYYARVSRAGMISVHDLELALVTSDAFLNRLP
;
A
#
# COMPACT_ATOMS: atom_id res chain seq x y z
N MET A 1 -8.61 -32.42 0.50
CA MET A 1 -7.15 -32.39 0.80
C MET A 1 -6.52 -33.71 1.25
N ARG A 2 -7.28 -34.81 1.45
CA ARG A 2 -6.68 -36.13 1.76
C ARG A 2 -6.18 -36.94 0.54
N ARG A 3 -6.20 -36.41 -0.66
CA ARG A 3 -5.82 -37.13 -1.91
C ARG A 3 -4.48 -36.73 -2.53
N LEU A 4 -3.72 -35.81 -1.95
CA LEU A 4 -2.45 -35.32 -2.53
C LEU A 4 -1.19 -36.03 -2.02
N PHE A 5 -1.30 -37.00 -1.08
CA PHE A 5 -0.14 -37.74 -0.55
C PHE A 5 -0.41 -39.25 -0.43
N LYS A 6 -1.06 -39.87 -1.43
CA LYS A 6 -0.93 -41.31 -1.60
C LYS A 6 0.02 -41.56 -2.76
N PRO A 7 1.15 -42.22 -2.57
CA PRO A 7 2.00 -42.64 -3.69
C PRO A 7 1.24 -43.65 -4.52
N GLN A 8 1.04 -43.34 -5.79
CA GLN A 8 0.62 -44.34 -6.77
C GLN A 8 1.80 -45.24 -7.03
N PRO A 9 1.64 -46.56 -7.03
CA PRO A 9 2.73 -47.49 -7.39
C PRO A 9 2.98 -47.35 -8.91
N GLY A 10 4.21 -46.94 -9.29
CA GLY A 10 4.67 -46.93 -10.67
C GLY A 10 5.14 -45.58 -11.23
N VAL A 11 5.33 -44.54 -10.44
CA VAL A 11 5.98 -43.31 -10.91
C VAL A 11 7.43 -43.29 -10.44
N GLU A 12 8.34 -43.62 -11.33
CA GLU A 12 9.76 -43.34 -11.16
C GLU A 12 9.97 -41.83 -11.05
N VAL A 13 10.52 -41.38 -9.91
CA VAL A 13 10.97 -40.00 -9.72
C VAL A 13 12.22 -39.83 -10.55
N VAL A 14 12.09 -39.29 -11.75
CA VAL A 14 13.23 -38.88 -12.58
C VAL A 14 13.82 -37.60 -11.97
N VAL A 15 14.93 -37.76 -11.29
CA VAL A 15 15.80 -36.66 -10.87
C VAL A 15 16.54 -36.12 -12.10
N PRO A 16 16.39 -34.84 -12.50
CA PRO A 16 17.16 -34.30 -13.62
C PRO A 16 18.63 -34.24 -13.23
N ARG A 17 19.46 -35.09 -13.86
CA ARG A 17 20.92 -34.96 -13.86
C ARG A 17 21.29 -33.68 -14.61
N ALA A 18 22.03 -32.80 -13.99
CA ALA A 18 22.70 -31.68 -14.64
C ALA A 18 23.63 -32.19 -15.76
N MET A 19 23.27 -31.95 -17.01
CA MET A 19 24.22 -32.08 -18.14
C MET A 19 24.96 -30.76 -18.29
N ARG A 20 26.21 -30.75 -17.86
CA ARG A 20 27.21 -29.82 -18.35
C ARG A 20 27.58 -30.23 -19.77
N THR A 21 27.31 -29.40 -20.76
CA THR A 21 28.00 -29.48 -22.04
C THR A 21 28.55 -28.09 -22.37
N VAL A 22 29.85 -28.00 -22.36
CA VAL A 22 30.64 -26.89 -22.89
C VAL A 22 30.57 -26.97 -24.42
N ALA A 23 30.09 -25.91 -25.06
CA ALA A 23 30.35 -25.70 -26.48
C ALA A 23 30.75 -24.24 -26.68
N THR A 24 32.04 -24.09 -26.98
CA THR A 24 32.69 -22.91 -27.54
C THR A 24 32.27 -22.71 -28.99
N GLY A 25 32.00 -21.45 -29.38
CA GLY A 25 32.08 -21.14 -30.81
C GLY A 25 31.28 -19.93 -31.30
N LEU A 26 32.01 -18.85 -31.51
CA LEU A 26 31.98 -17.86 -32.61
C LEU A 26 30.73 -16.98 -32.89
N VAL A 27 30.91 -15.70 -32.58
CA VAL A 27 30.91 -14.51 -33.50
C VAL A 27 29.64 -14.24 -34.32
N GLY A 28 29.07 -13.09 -34.08
CA GLY A 28 28.12 -12.42 -34.97
C GLY A 28 27.71 -11.06 -34.43
N ALA A 29 28.57 -10.07 -34.62
CA ALA A 29 28.21 -8.66 -34.40
C ALA A 29 27.21 -8.20 -35.47
N LEU A 30 26.08 -7.61 -35.05
CA LEU A 30 25.26 -6.75 -35.89
C LEU A 30 24.77 -5.58 -35.06
N LEU A 31 25.38 -4.44 -35.35
CA LEU A 31 24.95 -3.09 -34.98
C LEU A 31 23.57 -2.81 -35.59
N PHE A 32 22.60 -2.46 -34.75
CA PHE A 32 21.50 -1.61 -35.16
C PHE A 32 21.33 -0.51 -34.13
N ALA A 33 21.69 0.69 -34.56
CA ALA A 33 21.28 1.93 -33.94
C ALA A 33 19.80 2.11 -34.20
N GLY A 34 19.02 2.26 -33.15
CA GLY A 34 17.61 2.58 -33.21
C GLY A 34 17.25 3.41 -32.01
N SER A 35 17.13 4.70 -32.23
CA SER A 35 16.54 5.66 -31.29
C SER A 35 15.14 5.22 -30.91
N ALA A 36 14.90 5.02 -29.64
CA ALA A 36 13.56 4.77 -29.13
C ALA A 36 13.24 5.77 -28.01
N CYS A 37 12.59 6.84 -28.39
CA CYS A 37 11.72 7.57 -27.48
C CYS A 37 10.45 6.75 -27.31
N THR A 38 10.25 6.14 -26.16
CA THR A 38 8.96 5.55 -25.80
C THR A 38 8.54 6.02 -24.43
N GLY A 39 7.73 7.06 -24.42
CA GLY A 39 6.84 7.32 -23.31
C GLY A 39 5.68 6.33 -23.39
N VAL A 40 5.67 5.29 -22.59
CA VAL A 40 4.54 4.37 -22.47
C VAL A 40 3.76 4.71 -21.22
N ILE A 41 2.63 5.36 -21.40
CA ILE A 41 1.57 5.39 -20.41
C ILE A 41 0.58 4.30 -20.85
N GLY A 42 0.69 3.13 -20.24
CA GLY A 42 -0.22 2.03 -20.47
C GLY A 42 -0.64 1.42 -19.15
N SER A 43 -1.74 1.88 -18.58
CA SER A 43 -2.48 1.12 -17.60
C SER A 43 -3.33 0.10 -18.36
N ASN A 44 -2.85 -1.15 -18.46
CA ASN A 44 -3.67 -2.26 -18.95
C ASN A 44 -4.67 -2.67 -17.87
N LEU A 45 -5.90 -2.24 -18.04
CA LEU A 45 -7.06 -2.89 -17.42
C LEU A 45 -7.61 -3.89 -18.45
N GLY A 46 -7.20 -5.14 -18.34
CA GLY A 46 -7.77 -6.25 -19.09
C GLY A 46 -9.02 -6.77 -18.39
N GLY A 47 -10.19 -6.44 -18.93
CA GLY A 47 -11.43 -7.15 -18.61
C GLY A 47 -11.58 -8.41 -19.49
N PRO A 48 -12.33 -9.43 -19.03
CA PRO A 48 -12.42 -10.71 -19.72
C PRO A 48 -13.28 -10.64 -20.98
N SER A 49 -12.77 -11.20 -22.05
CA SER A 49 -13.48 -11.45 -23.32
C SER A 49 -14.64 -12.42 -23.14
N ALA A 50 -15.85 -11.98 -23.43
CA ALA A 50 -17.00 -12.85 -23.59
C ALA A 50 -17.06 -13.39 -25.02
N GLN A 51 -17.28 -14.69 -25.13
CA GLN A 51 -17.46 -15.43 -26.36
C GLN A 51 -18.78 -15.09 -27.05
N THR A 52 -18.70 -15.09 -28.36
CA THR A 52 -19.76 -14.94 -29.36
C THR A 52 -20.84 -16.02 -29.25
N GLY A 53 -22.09 -15.60 -29.32
CA GLY A 53 -23.25 -16.43 -29.64
C GLY A 53 -24.20 -15.67 -30.55
N SER A 54 -24.37 -16.19 -31.74
CA SER A 54 -25.19 -15.71 -32.86
C SER A 54 -26.68 -15.86 -32.61
N GLY A 55 -27.50 -14.91 -33.11
CA GLY A 55 -28.91 -15.25 -33.40
C GLY A 55 -29.95 -14.14 -33.30
N ASN A 56 -30.16 -13.47 -34.41
CA ASN A 56 -31.42 -13.17 -35.09
C ASN A 56 -32.47 -12.15 -34.58
N THR A 57 -32.60 -11.10 -35.39
CA THR A 57 -33.81 -10.40 -35.92
C THR A 57 -34.97 -9.98 -35.01
N GLY A 58 -35.32 -8.70 -35.13
CA GLY A 58 -36.67 -8.19 -34.88
C GLY A 58 -36.78 -6.73 -34.47
N SER A 59 -37.00 -5.84 -35.42
CA SER A 59 -37.54 -4.46 -35.26
C SER A 59 -39.01 -4.46 -35.73
N PRO A 60 -39.81 -3.41 -35.60
CA PRO A 60 -39.81 -2.16 -34.86
C PRO A 60 -41.14 -1.87 -34.11
N GLY A 61 -41.19 -0.76 -33.35
CA GLY A 61 -42.46 -0.23 -32.85
C GLY A 61 -42.32 1.17 -32.20
N ALA A 62 -42.78 2.17 -32.88
CA ALA A 62 -42.88 3.54 -32.46
C ALA A 62 -44.05 3.79 -31.49
N GLY A 63 -43.90 4.78 -30.62
CA GLY A 63 -44.97 5.30 -29.80
C GLY A 63 -44.64 6.65 -29.21
N ALA A 64 -45.14 7.71 -29.80
CA ALA A 64 -45.09 9.09 -29.36
C ALA A 64 -46.14 9.36 -28.27
N GLY A 65 -45.81 10.22 -27.32
CA GLY A 65 -46.74 10.76 -26.35
C GLY A 65 -46.30 12.13 -25.82
N THR A 66 -46.92 13.15 -26.36
CA THR A 66 -46.80 14.57 -26.01
C THR A 66 -47.59 14.87 -24.73
N GLY A 67 -47.09 15.77 -23.88
CA GLY A 67 -47.83 16.35 -22.78
C GLY A 67 -47.18 17.64 -22.24
N THR A 68 -47.74 18.76 -22.72
CA THR A 68 -47.44 20.14 -22.32
C THR A 68 -48.07 20.50 -21.00
N GLY A 69 -47.44 21.38 -20.20
CA GLY A 69 -48.05 22.05 -19.07
C GLY A 69 -47.16 23.16 -18.45
N ALA A 70 -47.44 24.39 -18.87
CA ALA A 70 -46.82 25.63 -18.38
C ALA A 70 -47.54 26.14 -17.13
N GLY A 71 -46.82 26.78 -16.22
CA GLY A 71 -47.39 27.55 -15.13
C GLY A 71 -46.40 28.52 -14.51
N ALA A 72 -46.47 29.76 -14.93
CA ALA A 72 -45.71 30.88 -14.38
C ALA A 72 -46.42 31.47 -13.14
N GLY A 73 -45.64 31.95 -12.17
CA GLY A 73 -46.14 32.71 -11.05
C GLY A 73 -45.05 33.59 -10.44
N THR A 74 -45.13 34.88 -10.76
CA THR A 74 -44.31 35.98 -10.25
C THR A 74 -44.83 36.46 -8.89
N GLY A 75 -43.92 36.87 -7.99
CA GLY A 75 -44.30 37.62 -6.78
C GLY A 75 -43.09 38.20 -6.03
N ALA A 76 -42.93 39.51 -6.16
CA ALA A 76 -41.90 40.31 -5.52
C ALA A 76 -42.39 40.87 -4.15
N GLY A 77 -41.44 41.18 -3.27
CA GLY A 77 -41.65 42.28 -2.32
C GLY A 77 -41.24 42.07 -0.88
N GLY A 78 -40.29 42.87 -0.40
CA GLY A 78 -40.37 43.60 0.84
C GLY A 78 -39.46 43.19 2.01
N SER A 79 -38.43 44.00 2.19
CA SER A 79 -37.62 44.12 3.40
C SER A 79 -38.44 44.72 4.58
N THR A 80 -38.14 44.34 5.84
CA THR A 80 -37.90 45.29 6.96
C THR A 80 -37.31 44.60 8.19
N SER A 81 -36.42 45.32 8.83
CA SER A 81 -35.71 45.09 10.08
C SER A 81 -36.59 45.05 11.34
N GLY A 82 -36.16 44.33 12.38
CA GLY A 82 -36.69 44.53 13.73
C GLY A 82 -36.20 43.47 14.74
N GLY A 83 -35.39 43.89 15.70
CA GLY A 83 -34.89 43.05 16.79
C GLY A 83 -35.95 42.79 17.88
N GLY A 84 -35.70 41.76 18.69
CA GLY A 84 -36.48 41.48 19.89
C GLY A 84 -36.11 40.14 20.49
N ALA A 85 -35.42 40.16 21.64
CA ALA A 85 -35.22 39.00 22.48
C ALA A 85 -36.51 38.60 23.18
N GLN A 86 -36.86 37.31 23.14
CA GLN A 86 -37.81 36.73 24.11
C GLN A 86 -37.48 35.24 24.36
N THR A 87 -37.28 34.95 25.63
CA THR A 87 -37.24 33.63 26.24
C THR A 87 -38.62 32.97 26.16
N GLY A 88 -38.67 31.76 25.63
CA GLY A 88 -39.88 30.95 25.59
C GLY A 88 -39.57 29.47 25.64
N THR A 89 -39.80 28.82 26.78
CA THR A 89 -39.91 27.38 26.95
C THR A 89 -41.12 26.86 26.20
N GLY A 90 -40.90 26.05 25.18
CA GLY A 90 -41.97 25.39 24.43
C GLY A 90 -41.53 24.00 24.00
N SER A 91 -42.07 22.97 24.68
CA SER A 91 -42.07 21.59 24.23
C SER A 91 -42.86 21.48 22.93
N GLY A 92 -42.17 21.20 21.83
CA GLY A 92 -42.77 20.97 20.52
C GLY A 92 -42.06 19.82 19.82
N THR A 93 -42.75 18.68 19.71
CA THR A 93 -42.43 17.63 18.75
C THR A 93 -42.54 18.19 17.33
N GLY A 94 -41.40 18.46 16.70
CA GLY A 94 -41.33 18.99 15.35
C GLY A 94 -40.24 18.28 14.56
N THR A 95 -40.68 17.52 13.62
CA THR A 95 -40.00 17.07 12.37
C THR A 95 -38.60 17.58 12.11
N THR A 96 -37.71 16.61 11.92
CA THR A 96 -36.38 16.60 11.38
C THR A 96 -36.05 17.75 10.41
N GLY A 97 -35.40 18.79 10.91
CA GLY A 97 -34.61 19.71 10.12
C GLY A 97 -33.22 19.14 9.96
N LEU A 98 -32.83 18.83 8.74
CA LEU A 98 -31.46 18.50 8.34
C LEU A 98 -30.57 19.75 8.51
N GLY A 99 -29.97 19.94 9.66
CA GLY A 99 -29.09 21.06 9.98
C GLY A 99 -28.13 20.77 11.13
N GLY A 100 -27.74 19.52 11.32
CA GLY A 100 -26.64 19.17 12.23
C GLY A 100 -25.29 19.51 11.60
N ASP A 101 -24.31 19.89 12.43
CA ASP A 101 -22.91 20.05 11.99
C ASP A 101 -22.45 18.80 11.22
N PRO A 102 -22.10 18.91 9.91
CA PRO A 102 -21.68 17.77 9.10
C PRO A 102 -20.41 17.11 9.63
N TYR A 103 -19.71 17.76 10.55
CA TYR A 103 -18.49 17.27 11.18
C TYR A 103 -18.69 16.78 12.62
N ALA A 104 -19.89 16.85 13.16
CA ALA A 104 -20.18 16.39 14.51
C ALA A 104 -19.83 14.90 14.67
N ILE A 105 -19.07 14.59 15.71
CA ILE A 105 -18.67 13.22 16.02
C ILE A 105 -19.81 12.54 16.78
N PRO A 106 -20.33 11.37 16.31
CA PRO A 106 -21.29 10.60 17.08
C PRO A 106 -20.75 10.26 18.47
N ALA A 107 -21.58 10.33 19.50
CA ALA A 107 -21.19 10.07 20.89
C ALA A 107 -20.67 8.64 21.12
N THR A 108 -21.12 7.70 20.27
CA THR A 108 -20.68 6.30 20.31
C THR A 108 -20.18 5.87 18.93
N PRO A 109 -19.10 5.08 18.87
CA PRO A 109 -18.70 4.44 17.61
C PRO A 109 -19.86 3.62 17.01
N PRO A 110 -19.93 3.49 15.68
CA PRO A 110 -20.91 2.61 15.05
C PRO A 110 -20.69 1.16 15.50
N ALA A 111 -21.76 0.38 15.49
CA ALA A 111 -21.67 -1.04 15.77
C ALA A 111 -20.69 -1.72 14.78
N PRO A 112 -19.83 -2.63 15.24
CA PRO A 112 -18.91 -3.34 14.37
C PRO A 112 -19.65 -4.10 13.26
N VAL A 113 -19.24 -3.90 12.03
CA VAL A 113 -19.77 -4.63 10.88
C VAL A 113 -18.80 -5.75 10.53
N MET A 114 -19.31 -6.97 10.45
CA MET A 114 -18.56 -8.13 9.99
C MET A 114 -18.74 -8.30 8.49
N VAL A 115 -17.63 -8.42 7.78
CA VAL A 115 -17.61 -8.65 6.33
C VAL A 115 -16.78 -9.91 6.05
N ALA A 116 -17.10 -10.62 4.97
CA ALA A 116 -16.33 -11.78 4.57
C ALA A 116 -14.88 -11.40 4.27
N THR A 117 -13.96 -12.20 4.77
CA THR A 117 -12.52 -12.09 4.49
C THR A 117 -12.03 -13.39 3.86
N SER A 118 -10.93 -13.35 3.16
CA SER A 118 -10.26 -14.56 2.67
C SER A 118 -9.78 -15.38 3.86
N ARG A 119 -10.25 -16.64 3.95
CA ARG A 119 -9.85 -17.55 5.04
C ARG A 119 -8.42 -18.06 4.92
N LEU A 120 -7.86 -17.95 3.74
CA LEU A 120 -6.52 -18.40 3.37
C LEU A 120 -5.88 -17.32 2.49
N ALA A 121 -5.37 -16.27 3.11
CA ALA A 121 -4.68 -15.20 2.40
C ALA A 121 -3.20 -15.58 2.23
N ARG A 122 -2.71 -15.66 0.99
CA ARG A 122 -1.28 -15.87 0.74
C ARG A 122 -0.48 -14.66 1.25
N LEU A 123 0.71 -14.90 1.77
CA LEU A 123 1.64 -13.82 2.06
C LEU A 123 1.93 -13.04 0.78
N SER A 124 1.92 -11.70 0.86
CA SER A 124 2.39 -10.88 -0.24
C SER A 124 3.87 -11.16 -0.53
N ARG A 125 4.33 -10.73 -1.69
CA ARG A 125 5.73 -10.89 -2.06
C ARG A 125 6.67 -10.26 -1.02
N GLN A 126 6.30 -9.09 -0.51
CA GLN A 126 7.09 -8.39 0.52
C GLN A 126 7.02 -9.12 1.87
N GLN A 127 5.84 -9.59 2.27
CA GLN A 127 5.67 -10.38 3.49
C GLN A 127 6.46 -11.70 3.44
N TRP A 128 6.46 -12.39 2.29
CA TRP A 128 7.26 -13.59 2.09
C TRP A 128 8.74 -13.31 2.26
N SER A 129 9.25 -12.26 1.62
CA SER A 129 10.66 -11.85 1.70
C SER A 129 11.10 -11.57 3.13
N ASN A 130 10.33 -10.76 3.86
CA ASN A 130 10.58 -10.44 5.24
C ASN A 130 10.49 -11.69 6.14
N ALA A 131 9.44 -12.51 5.96
CA ALA A 131 9.24 -13.74 6.72
C ALA A 131 10.40 -14.72 6.55
N VAL A 132 10.89 -14.93 5.32
CA VAL A 132 12.01 -15.81 5.03
C VAL A 132 13.30 -15.29 5.68
N ARG A 133 13.59 -14.00 5.52
CA ARG A 133 14.77 -13.37 6.13
C ARG A 133 14.79 -13.57 7.65
N ASP A 134 13.66 -13.28 8.30
CA ASP A 134 13.57 -13.32 9.76
C ASP A 134 13.50 -14.75 10.30
N LEU A 135 12.83 -15.65 9.59
CA LEU A 135 12.76 -17.09 9.93
C LEU A 135 14.13 -17.75 9.88
N LEU A 136 14.91 -17.44 8.83
CA LEU A 136 16.22 -18.02 8.60
C LEU A 136 17.37 -17.24 9.27
N LYS A 137 17.05 -16.14 9.98
CA LYS A 137 18.03 -15.27 10.65
C LYS A 137 19.10 -14.73 9.69
N LEU A 138 18.72 -14.46 8.46
CA LEU A 138 19.56 -13.88 7.41
C LEU A 138 19.52 -12.36 7.45
N THR A 139 20.62 -11.70 7.16
CA THR A 139 20.70 -10.23 7.06
C THR A 139 20.32 -9.75 5.66
N ASP A 140 20.68 -10.57 4.64
CA ASP A 140 20.44 -10.23 3.24
C ASP A 140 20.02 -11.47 2.45
N ILE A 141 18.95 -11.34 1.68
CA ILE A 141 18.43 -12.33 0.74
C ILE A 141 18.22 -11.74 -0.66
N SER A 142 18.67 -10.51 -0.91
CA SER A 142 18.37 -9.73 -2.12
C SER A 142 18.65 -10.48 -3.42
N ALA A 143 19.79 -11.20 -3.50
CA ALA A 143 20.15 -11.96 -4.69
C ALA A 143 19.20 -13.14 -4.97
N ILE A 144 18.61 -13.76 -3.94
CA ILE A 144 17.62 -14.84 -4.09
C ILE A 144 16.25 -14.21 -4.34
N ASP A 145 15.95 -13.16 -3.61
CA ASP A 145 14.73 -12.39 -3.66
C ASP A 145 14.45 -11.84 -5.06
N ALA A 146 15.45 -11.30 -5.73
CA ALA A 146 15.34 -10.74 -7.08
C ALA A 146 14.83 -11.75 -8.14
N ASN A 147 14.92 -13.05 -7.86
CA ASN A 147 14.46 -14.11 -8.77
C ASN A 147 13.01 -14.54 -8.53
N VAL A 148 12.33 -13.98 -7.53
CA VAL A 148 10.92 -14.25 -7.25
C VAL A 148 10.09 -13.07 -7.74
N SER A 149 9.13 -13.34 -8.62
CA SER A 149 8.28 -12.31 -9.24
C SER A 149 7.45 -11.56 -8.21
N GLY A 150 7.18 -10.29 -8.48
CA GLY A 150 6.20 -9.49 -7.74
C GLY A 150 4.77 -9.99 -7.96
N ASP A 151 3.88 -9.54 -7.10
CA ASP A 151 2.46 -9.84 -7.19
C ASP A 151 1.77 -8.91 -8.20
N ALA A 152 0.91 -9.47 -9.03
CA ALA A 152 0.03 -8.72 -9.92
C ALA A 152 -1.31 -8.48 -9.19
N VAL A 153 -1.37 -7.42 -8.39
CA VAL A 153 -2.57 -7.05 -7.63
C VAL A 153 -3.11 -5.70 -8.12
N THR A 154 -4.41 -5.49 -7.98
CA THR A 154 -5.07 -4.24 -8.34
C THR A 154 -5.24 -3.29 -7.16
N GLY A 155 -5.33 -3.82 -5.94
CA GLY A 155 -5.42 -3.09 -4.68
C GLY A 155 -4.10 -3.05 -3.91
N PHE A 156 -4.17 -3.34 -2.62
CA PHE A 156 -2.99 -3.53 -1.77
C PHE A 156 -2.34 -4.89 -2.03
N ASP A 157 -1.04 -4.97 -1.80
CA ASP A 157 -0.24 -6.17 -2.05
C ASP A 157 -0.61 -7.38 -1.19
N ASP A 158 -1.38 -7.18 -0.13
CA ASP A 158 -1.88 -8.20 0.80
C ASP A 158 -3.35 -8.59 0.58
N GLU A 159 -3.97 -8.16 -0.53
CA GLU A 159 -5.36 -8.49 -0.86
C GLU A 159 -5.52 -9.97 -1.14
N GLY A 160 -6.10 -10.69 -0.17
CA GLY A 160 -6.14 -12.14 -0.14
C GLY A 160 -6.83 -12.81 -1.34
N ASP A 161 -7.80 -12.13 -1.94
CA ASP A 161 -8.58 -12.66 -3.06
C ASP A 161 -7.87 -12.56 -4.42
N SER A 162 -6.81 -11.73 -4.52
CA SER A 162 -6.00 -11.56 -5.72
C SER A 162 -4.66 -12.30 -5.68
N LEU A 163 -4.28 -12.85 -4.53
CA LEU A 163 -2.98 -13.50 -4.33
C LEU A 163 -3.03 -15.01 -4.61
N TYR A 164 -2.59 -15.41 -5.79
CA TYR A 164 -2.51 -16.82 -6.21
C TYR A 164 -1.07 -17.32 -6.30
N VAL A 165 -0.87 -18.63 -6.11
CA VAL A 165 0.38 -19.32 -6.45
C VAL A 165 0.26 -19.81 -7.88
N THR A 166 0.80 -19.04 -8.82
CA THR A 166 0.91 -19.44 -10.24
C THR A 166 1.97 -20.52 -10.40
N GLU A 167 1.99 -21.23 -11.53
CA GLU A 167 3.03 -22.23 -11.83
C GLU A 167 4.42 -21.60 -11.87
N GLN A 168 4.54 -20.39 -12.42
CA GLN A 168 5.79 -19.63 -12.43
C GLN A 168 6.25 -19.32 -11.00
N LEU A 169 5.37 -18.77 -10.16
CA LEU A 169 5.71 -18.45 -8.77
C LEU A 169 6.07 -19.72 -7.99
N ARG A 170 5.35 -20.83 -8.21
CA ARG A 170 5.68 -22.12 -7.60
C ARG A 170 7.10 -22.59 -7.94
N SER A 171 7.50 -22.50 -9.20
CA SER A 171 8.87 -22.83 -9.63
C SER A 171 9.90 -21.91 -8.98
N GLN A 172 9.64 -20.61 -8.96
CA GLN A 172 10.55 -19.63 -8.36
C GLN A 172 10.71 -19.84 -6.84
N LEU A 173 9.60 -20.15 -6.14
CA LEU A 173 9.65 -20.47 -4.71
C LEU A 173 10.39 -21.78 -4.42
N PHE A 174 10.32 -22.76 -5.33
CA PHE A 174 11.12 -23.97 -5.24
C PHE A 174 12.62 -23.65 -5.31
N ASP A 175 13.04 -22.94 -6.37
CA ASP A 175 14.44 -22.56 -6.57
C ASP A 175 14.97 -21.67 -5.44
N ALA A 176 14.15 -20.71 -4.98
CA ALA A 176 14.49 -19.85 -3.85
C ALA A 176 14.63 -20.64 -2.55
N SER A 177 13.75 -21.62 -2.29
CA SER A 177 13.81 -22.46 -1.09
C SER A 177 15.08 -23.29 -1.04
N GLU A 178 15.53 -23.84 -2.19
CA GLU A 178 16.79 -24.57 -2.29
C GLU A 178 18.00 -23.64 -2.06
N ALA A 179 18.02 -22.48 -2.72
CA ALA A 179 19.10 -21.51 -2.55
C ALA A 179 19.23 -21.01 -1.10
N LEU A 180 18.09 -20.76 -0.44
CA LEU A 180 18.02 -20.34 0.97
C LEU A 180 18.48 -21.45 1.92
N ALA A 181 18.06 -22.69 1.69
CA ALA A 181 18.51 -23.84 2.47
C ALA A 181 20.02 -24.03 2.34
N ASN A 182 20.58 -23.92 1.13
CA ASN A 182 22.00 -24.00 0.87
C ASN A 182 22.78 -22.85 1.54
N LYS A 183 22.24 -21.63 1.51
CA LYS A 183 22.84 -20.47 2.20
C LYS A 183 22.93 -20.70 3.70
N VAL A 184 21.87 -21.21 4.32
CA VAL A 184 21.83 -21.51 5.78
C VAL A 184 22.76 -22.65 6.15
N THR A 185 22.69 -23.79 5.45
CA THR A 185 23.49 -24.98 5.79
C THR A 185 24.97 -24.84 5.42
N GLY A 186 25.30 -23.92 4.49
CA GLY A 186 26.67 -23.54 4.15
C GLY A 186 27.36 -22.68 5.20
N ASP A 187 26.60 -21.95 6.03
CA ASP A 187 27.13 -21.10 7.12
C ASP A 187 26.79 -21.70 8.48
N ALA A 188 27.81 -22.20 9.17
CA ALA A 188 27.66 -22.82 10.48
C ALA A 188 27.09 -21.85 11.54
N THR A 189 27.42 -20.57 11.46
CA THR A 189 26.94 -19.54 12.40
C THR A 189 25.44 -19.31 12.24
N THR A 190 24.97 -19.19 11.00
CA THR A 190 23.54 -19.04 10.70
C THR A 190 22.77 -20.30 11.07
N LEU A 191 23.28 -21.49 10.70
CA LEU A 191 22.65 -22.75 11.05
C LEU A 191 22.51 -22.93 12.57
N ALA A 192 23.53 -22.54 13.34
CA ALA A 192 23.49 -22.62 14.80
C ALA A 192 22.39 -21.77 15.44
N LYS A 193 22.05 -20.63 14.83
CA LYS A 193 20.94 -19.75 15.31
C LYS A 193 19.56 -20.38 15.15
N LEU A 194 19.41 -21.38 14.30
CA LEU A 194 18.12 -22.05 14.05
C LEU A 194 17.93 -23.30 14.94
N VAL A 195 18.96 -23.74 15.61
CA VAL A 195 18.92 -24.93 16.50
C VAL A 195 18.71 -24.45 17.94
N PRO A 196 17.72 -25.00 18.67
CA PRO A 196 17.55 -24.68 20.08
C PRO A 196 18.82 -24.98 20.90
N THR A 197 19.16 -24.10 21.83
CA THR A 197 20.38 -24.22 22.64
C THR A 197 20.37 -25.47 23.56
N ASN A 198 19.18 -25.96 23.91
CA ASN A 198 18.95 -27.15 24.70
C ASN A 198 18.69 -28.42 23.86
N ALA A 199 18.95 -28.37 22.55
CA ALA A 199 18.76 -29.52 21.67
C ALA A 199 19.70 -30.68 22.07
N PRO A 200 19.26 -31.96 21.92
CA PRO A 200 20.14 -33.12 22.05
C PRO A 200 21.38 -33.03 21.15
N THR A 201 22.46 -33.69 21.53
CA THR A 201 23.72 -33.67 20.77
C THR A 201 23.74 -34.67 19.63
N ASP A 202 22.94 -35.73 19.71
CA ASP A 202 22.82 -36.72 18.62
C ASP A 202 22.03 -36.13 17.43
N THR A 203 22.34 -36.60 16.26
CA THR A 203 21.79 -36.09 14.99
C THR A 203 20.25 -36.17 14.93
N ALA A 204 19.67 -37.26 15.39
CA ALA A 204 18.22 -37.50 15.32
C ALA A 204 17.47 -36.61 16.30
N GLY A 205 17.92 -36.54 17.56
CA GLY A 205 17.34 -35.70 18.61
C GLY A 205 17.50 -34.23 18.27
N LYS A 206 18.68 -33.81 17.81
CA LYS A 206 18.95 -32.45 17.34
C LYS A 206 18.08 -32.07 16.13
N GLY A 207 17.91 -32.98 15.18
CA GLY A 207 17.04 -32.79 14.01
C GLY A 207 15.57 -32.62 14.40
N LYS A 208 15.06 -33.45 15.33
CA LYS A 208 13.68 -33.32 15.86
C LYS A 208 13.47 -31.99 16.59
N ALA A 209 14.44 -31.57 17.42
CA ALA A 209 14.37 -30.29 18.14
C ALA A 209 14.35 -29.10 17.15
N PHE A 210 15.20 -29.13 16.14
CA PHE A 210 15.18 -28.14 15.05
C PHE A 210 13.82 -28.11 14.34
N ILE A 211 13.27 -29.26 13.94
CA ILE A 211 11.98 -29.34 13.22
C ILE A 211 10.86 -28.71 14.03
N ILE A 212 10.79 -29.00 15.33
CA ILE A 212 9.74 -28.44 16.20
C ILE A 212 9.88 -26.91 16.31
N ALA A 213 11.07 -26.41 16.61
CA ALA A 213 11.29 -24.99 16.84
C ALA A 213 11.16 -24.17 15.53
N PHE A 214 11.77 -24.63 14.45
CA PHE A 214 11.72 -23.99 13.14
C PHE A 214 10.30 -24.03 12.57
N GLY A 215 9.63 -25.18 12.65
CA GLY A 215 8.29 -25.37 12.13
C GLY A 215 7.24 -24.56 12.87
N GLN A 216 7.35 -24.37 14.19
CA GLN A 216 6.47 -23.49 14.93
C GLN A 216 6.55 -22.04 14.43
N ARG A 217 7.75 -21.56 14.13
CA ARG A 217 7.94 -20.21 13.58
C ARG A 217 7.47 -20.12 12.12
N ALA A 218 7.79 -21.14 11.30
CA ALA A 218 7.41 -21.19 9.90
C ALA A 218 5.88 -21.25 9.72
N PHE A 219 5.20 -22.11 10.47
CA PHE A 219 3.74 -22.29 10.38
C PHE A 219 2.98 -21.35 11.33
N ARG A 220 3.71 -20.55 12.10
CA ARG A 220 3.17 -19.58 13.07
C ARG A 220 2.21 -20.20 14.10
N ARG A 221 2.36 -21.52 14.33
CA ARG A 221 1.65 -22.33 15.33
C ARG A 221 2.45 -23.60 15.63
N PRO A 222 2.21 -24.30 16.75
CA PRO A 222 2.81 -25.61 16.99
C PRO A 222 2.51 -26.58 15.84
N LEU A 223 3.50 -27.42 15.52
CA LEU A 223 3.25 -28.53 14.60
C LEU A 223 2.44 -29.62 15.33
N THR A 224 1.57 -30.27 14.58
CA THR A 224 0.94 -31.52 15.04
C THR A 224 1.96 -32.66 15.06
N ASP A 225 1.68 -33.72 15.86
CA ASP A 225 2.54 -34.91 15.91
C ASP A 225 2.74 -35.56 14.52
N ALA A 226 1.71 -35.53 13.68
CA ALA A 226 1.78 -36.03 12.31
C ALA A 226 2.73 -35.19 11.44
N GLU A 227 2.68 -33.86 11.58
CA GLU A 227 3.60 -32.95 10.87
C GLU A 227 5.03 -33.14 11.34
N VAL A 228 5.26 -33.26 12.65
CA VAL A 228 6.60 -33.56 13.20
C VAL A 228 7.12 -34.89 12.63
N THR A 229 6.32 -35.95 12.67
CA THR A 229 6.69 -37.27 12.15
C THR A 229 7.04 -37.22 10.67
N THR A 230 6.26 -36.51 9.86
CA THR A 230 6.49 -36.35 8.42
C THR A 230 7.82 -35.65 8.15
N HIS A 231 8.11 -34.55 8.87
CA HIS A 231 9.35 -33.81 8.68
C HIS A 231 10.58 -34.54 9.25
N VAL A 232 10.43 -35.33 10.32
CA VAL A 232 11.51 -36.22 10.80
C VAL A 232 11.81 -37.30 9.77
N THR A 233 10.80 -37.88 9.14
CA THR A 233 11.01 -38.85 8.05
C THR A 233 11.76 -38.24 6.87
N LEU A 234 11.38 -37.02 6.48
CA LEU A 234 12.07 -36.27 5.43
C LEU A 234 13.52 -35.94 5.82
N PHE A 235 13.74 -35.46 7.06
CA PHE A 235 15.08 -35.17 7.59
C PHE A 235 16.01 -36.37 7.49
N ASN A 236 15.53 -37.56 7.85
CA ASN A 236 16.30 -38.81 7.80
C ASN A 236 16.66 -39.26 6.37
N GLN A 237 16.01 -38.74 5.32
CA GLN A 237 16.38 -38.98 3.92
C GLN A 237 17.56 -38.11 3.47
N GLY A 238 17.99 -37.12 4.24
CA GLY A 238 19.07 -36.21 3.90
C GLY A 238 20.35 -36.89 3.43
N PRO A 239 20.93 -37.84 4.18
CA PRO A 239 22.15 -38.51 3.77
C PRO A 239 22.03 -39.30 2.48
N THR A 240 20.86 -39.81 2.13
CA THR A 240 20.59 -40.55 0.90
C THR A 240 20.48 -39.59 -0.30
N LEU A 241 19.79 -38.46 -0.12
CA LEU A 241 19.57 -37.50 -1.21
C LEU A 241 20.74 -36.55 -1.44
N TYR A 242 21.55 -36.31 -0.41
CA TYR A 242 22.75 -35.49 -0.47
C TYR A 242 23.99 -36.30 0.01
N PRO A 243 24.47 -37.31 -0.78
CA PRO A 243 25.60 -38.14 -0.39
C PRO A 243 26.86 -37.28 -0.23
N GLY A 244 27.60 -37.54 0.87
CA GLY A 244 28.83 -36.79 1.18
C GLY A 244 28.62 -35.46 1.94
N VAL A 245 27.38 -35.05 2.15
CA VAL A 245 27.06 -33.90 3.02
C VAL A 245 26.86 -34.43 4.45
N ASP A 246 27.26 -33.62 5.44
CA ASP A 246 26.95 -33.91 6.86
C ASP A 246 25.46 -34.23 7.05
N ALA A 247 25.16 -35.31 7.77
CA ALA A 247 23.80 -35.85 7.88
C ALA A 247 22.81 -34.84 8.48
N PHE A 248 23.25 -34.05 9.47
CA PHE A 248 22.41 -33.02 10.06
C PHE A 248 22.12 -31.88 9.08
N LYS A 249 23.15 -31.37 8.39
CA LYS A 249 23.01 -30.33 7.38
C LYS A 249 22.12 -30.76 6.21
N ALA A 250 22.30 -31.99 5.74
CA ALA A 250 21.48 -32.57 4.68
C ALA A 250 20.01 -32.65 5.05
N GLY A 251 19.71 -33.15 6.26
CA GLY A 251 18.35 -33.22 6.79
C GLY A 251 17.72 -31.84 7.01
N VAL A 252 18.46 -30.87 7.56
CA VAL A 252 18.01 -29.48 7.73
C VAL A 252 17.68 -28.84 6.39
N SER A 253 18.53 -29.04 5.38
CA SER A 253 18.29 -28.50 4.02
C SER A 253 16.95 -28.97 3.44
N LEU A 254 16.65 -30.26 3.54
CA LEU A 254 15.35 -30.79 3.08
C LEU A 254 14.15 -30.23 3.84
N VAL A 255 14.28 -30.11 5.17
CA VAL A 255 13.18 -29.57 6.01
C VAL A 255 12.91 -28.10 5.69
N ILE A 256 13.96 -27.27 5.53
CA ILE A 256 13.80 -25.86 5.13
C ILE A 256 13.10 -25.77 3.77
N GLN A 257 13.55 -26.51 2.77
CA GLN A 257 12.95 -26.52 1.44
C GLN A 257 11.47 -26.91 1.49
N ALA A 258 11.13 -27.96 2.23
CA ALA A 258 9.75 -28.44 2.35
C ALA A 258 8.85 -27.43 3.07
N MET A 259 9.34 -26.85 4.19
CA MET A 259 8.52 -25.93 4.98
C MET A 259 8.30 -24.59 4.27
N LEU A 260 9.28 -24.05 3.55
CA LEU A 260 9.15 -22.78 2.81
C LEU A 260 8.17 -22.87 1.63
N GLN A 261 7.97 -24.07 1.08
CA GLN A 261 7.00 -24.32 0.00
C GLN A 261 5.64 -24.79 0.52
N SER A 262 5.52 -25.02 1.83
CA SER A 262 4.29 -25.51 2.43
C SER A 262 3.18 -24.45 2.38
N PRO A 263 1.92 -24.83 2.08
CA PRO A 263 0.77 -23.94 2.24
C PRO A 263 0.67 -23.34 3.66
N TYR A 264 1.10 -24.05 4.69
CA TYR A 264 1.11 -23.54 6.07
C TYR A 264 2.11 -22.40 6.30
N PHE A 265 3.15 -22.29 5.48
CA PHE A 265 4.04 -21.15 5.47
C PHE A 265 3.51 -20.04 4.55
N LEU A 266 3.10 -20.41 3.32
CA LEU A 266 2.76 -19.46 2.27
C LEU A 266 1.43 -18.72 2.54
N TYR A 267 0.52 -19.29 3.32
CA TYR A 267 -0.79 -18.71 3.59
C TYR A 267 -0.99 -18.35 5.05
N ARG A 268 -1.56 -17.18 5.30
CA ARG A 268 -2.15 -16.82 6.59
C ARG A 268 -3.53 -17.49 6.66
N THR A 269 -3.81 -18.17 7.77
CA THR A 269 -5.10 -18.81 8.02
C THR A 269 -5.95 -17.95 8.96
N GLU A 270 -7.24 -17.85 8.66
CA GLU A 270 -8.26 -17.20 9.47
C GLU A 270 -9.46 -18.15 9.59
N LEU A 271 -9.25 -19.32 10.18
CA LEU A 271 -10.26 -20.38 10.25
C LEU A 271 -11.11 -20.28 11.51
N GLY A 272 -10.51 -19.98 12.66
CA GLY A 272 -11.17 -19.96 13.95
C GLY A 272 -11.83 -21.30 14.29
N ALA A 273 -12.58 -21.32 15.38
CA ALA A 273 -13.44 -22.45 15.74
C ALA A 273 -14.90 -22.03 15.60
N ALA A 274 -15.54 -22.42 14.50
CA ALA A 274 -16.96 -22.13 14.29
C ALA A 274 -17.82 -22.95 15.26
N SER A 275 -18.80 -22.29 15.88
CA SER A 275 -19.87 -22.92 16.63
C SER A 275 -21.21 -22.80 15.89
N ASN A 276 -22.09 -23.77 16.06
CA ASN A 276 -23.43 -23.75 15.43
C ASN A 276 -24.21 -22.51 15.88
N GLY A 277 -24.75 -21.79 14.90
CA GLY A 277 -25.56 -20.57 15.14
C GLY A 277 -24.76 -19.33 15.49
N ALA A 278 -23.44 -19.35 15.43
CA ALA A 278 -22.63 -18.16 15.66
C ALA A 278 -22.80 -17.14 14.52
N THR A 279 -22.93 -15.87 14.88
CA THR A 279 -22.95 -14.75 13.91
C THR A 279 -21.54 -14.26 13.55
N LYS A 280 -20.55 -14.61 14.36
CA LYS A 280 -19.12 -14.36 14.15
C LYS A 280 -18.30 -15.51 14.70
N VAL A 281 -17.13 -15.75 14.12
CA VAL A 281 -16.17 -16.79 14.53
C VAL A 281 -14.90 -16.09 14.99
N PRO A 282 -14.54 -16.16 16.29
CA PRO A 282 -13.27 -15.61 16.77
C PRO A 282 -12.10 -16.34 16.12
N LEU A 283 -11.07 -15.61 15.76
CA LEU A 283 -9.78 -16.19 15.41
C LEU A 283 -9.13 -16.80 16.65
N ASN A 284 -8.40 -17.89 16.49
CA ASN A 284 -7.64 -18.43 17.59
C ASN A 284 -6.37 -17.60 17.86
N ASP A 285 -5.74 -17.80 19.03
CA ASP A 285 -4.59 -16.99 19.45
C ASP A 285 -3.42 -17.00 18.46
N TRP A 286 -3.16 -18.11 17.77
CA TRP A 286 -2.11 -18.23 16.76
C TRP A 286 -2.45 -17.46 15.47
N GLU A 287 -3.71 -17.49 15.08
CA GLU A 287 -4.21 -16.72 13.93
C GLU A 287 -4.15 -15.21 14.22
N VAL A 288 -4.53 -14.79 15.44
CA VAL A 288 -4.40 -13.40 15.89
C VAL A 288 -2.94 -12.97 15.90
N ALA A 289 -2.03 -13.79 16.46
CA ALA A 289 -0.60 -13.51 16.46
C ALA A 289 -0.06 -13.33 15.03
N SER A 290 -0.42 -14.24 14.13
CA SER A 290 -0.01 -14.18 12.72
C SER A 290 -0.52 -12.91 12.04
N LYS A 291 -1.81 -12.57 12.22
CA LYS A 291 -2.44 -11.40 11.61
C LYS A 291 -1.82 -10.10 12.13
N LEU A 292 -1.64 -9.95 13.45
CA LEU A 292 -1.00 -8.80 14.07
C LEU A 292 0.42 -8.57 13.55
N ALA A 293 1.25 -9.61 13.53
CA ALA A 293 2.64 -9.48 13.09
C ALA A 293 2.73 -9.07 11.62
N LEU A 294 1.95 -9.73 10.75
CA LEU A 294 1.95 -9.42 9.31
C LEU A 294 1.42 -8.01 9.03
N SER A 295 0.42 -7.53 9.77
CA SER A 295 -0.12 -6.17 9.60
C SER A 295 0.82 -5.08 10.15
N ILE A 296 1.41 -5.27 11.34
CA ILE A 296 2.17 -4.23 12.03
C ILE A 296 3.66 -4.26 11.64
N THR A 297 4.27 -5.47 11.64
CA THR A 297 5.71 -5.62 11.39
C THR A 297 6.03 -6.16 10.00
N ASN A 298 5.01 -6.42 9.19
CA ASN A 298 5.10 -6.96 7.83
C ASN A 298 5.95 -8.25 7.73
N THR A 299 6.00 -9.04 8.81
CA THR A 299 6.76 -10.29 8.90
C THR A 299 6.09 -11.29 9.86
N ILE A 300 6.75 -12.42 10.14
CA ILE A 300 6.26 -13.45 11.08
C ILE A 300 6.26 -12.97 12.55
N PRO A 301 5.41 -13.56 13.43
CA PRO A 301 5.41 -13.24 14.86
C PRO A 301 6.78 -13.43 15.52
N ASP A 302 7.14 -12.49 16.39
CA ASP A 302 8.29 -12.64 17.27
C ASP A 302 8.02 -13.63 18.42
N ASP A 303 9.08 -14.01 19.16
CA ASP A 303 8.98 -15.01 20.22
C ASP A 303 8.04 -14.59 21.37
N THR A 304 7.96 -13.27 21.66
CA THR A 304 7.05 -12.73 22.69
C THR A 304 5.59 -12.89 22.25
N LEU A 305 5.27 -12.60 20.99
CA LEU A 305 3.92 -12.76 20.47
C LEU A 305 3.51 -14.24 20.35
N LEU A 306 4.45 -15.12 19.94
CA LEU A 306 4.23 -16.56 19.93
C LEU A 306 4.00 -17.12 21.36
N ALA A 307 4.72 -16.60 22.37
CA ALA A 307 4.52 -16.98 23.76
C ALA A 307 3.15 -16.52 24.29
N ALA A 308 2.69 -15.31 23.93
CA ALA A 308 1.36 -14.83 24.28
C ALA A 308 0.26 -15.71 23.64
N ALA A 309 0.45 -16.15 22.39
CA ALA A 309 -0.46 -17.07 21.72
C ALA A 309 -0.47 -18.45 22.40
N ALA A 310 0.70 -18.98 22.78
CA ALA A 310 0.84 -20.25 23.49
C ALA A 310 0.16 -20.23 24.88
N ALA A 311 0.16 -19.07 25.53
CA ALA A 311 -0.50 -18.86 26.84
C ALA A 311 -2.02 -18.60 26.69
N GLY A 312 -2.59 -18.63 25.50
CA GLY A 312 -4.01 -18.36 25.26
C GLY A 312 -4.42 -16.93 25.64
N GLN A 313 -3.56 -15.94 25.45
CA GLN A 313 -3.81 -14.55 25.88
C GLN A 313 -4.46 -13.69 24.80
N LEU A 314 -4.39 -14.09 23.53
CA LEU A 314 -4.78 -13.23 22.41
C LEU A 314 -6.27 -13.32 22.02
N HIS A 315 -7.07 -14.05 22.81
CA HIS A 315 -8.53 -13.96 22.74
C HIS A 315 -9.09 -12.76 23.54
N ASP A 316 -8.28 -12.13 24.41
CA ASP A 316 -8.63 -10.94 25.17
C ASP A 316 -8.14 -9.68 24.46
N LYS A 317 -9.05 -8.73 24.17
CA LYS A 317 -8.75 -7.49 23.44
C LYS A 317 -7.72 -6.61 24.15
N THR A 318 -7.66 -6.62 25.48
CA THR A 318 -6.70 -5.83 26.25
C THR A 318 -5.28 -6.35 26.03
N ASN A 319 -5.13 -7.68 26.02
CA ASN A 319 -3.85 -8.32 25.73
C ASN A 319 -3.45 -8.12 24.27
N VAL A 320 -4.40 -8.22 23.33
CA VAL A 320 -4.17 -7.89 21.91
C VAL A 320 -3.67 -6.46 21.78
N ALA A 321 -4.33 -5.48 22.41
CA ALA A 321 -3.91 -4.08 22.39
C ALA A 321 -2.52 -3.88 22.97
N THR A 322 -2.19 -4.59 24.06
CA THR A 322 -0.87 -4.56 24.68
C THR A 322 0.21 -5.08 23.73
N GLN A 323 -0.03 -6.20 23.04
CA GLN A 323 0.92 -6.76 22.08
C GLN A 323 1.02 -5.90 20.81
N ALA A 324 -0.11 -5.42 20.28
CA ALA A 324 -0.12 -4.51 19.12
C ALA A 324 0.71 -3.26 19.43
N LYS A 325 0.46 -2.59 20.56
CA LYS A 325 1.22 -1.41 20.97
C LYS A 325 2.72 -1.72 21.14
N ARG A 326 3.08 -2.85 21.75
CA ARG A 326 4.47 -3.28 21.87
C ARG A 326 5.15 -3.46 20.51
N LEU A 327 4.45 -4.06 19.55
CA LEU A 327 4.95 -4.22 18.18
C LEU A 327 5.13 -2.88 17.48
N MET A 328 4.15 -1.99 17.57
CA MET A 328 4.17 -0.66 16.92
C MET A 328 5.24 0.26 17.52
N ASP A 329 5.46 0.20 18.83
CA ASP A 329 6.52 0.96 19.53
C ASP A 329 7.92 0.31 19.39
N GLY A 330 8.01 -0.89 18.78
CA GLY A 330 9.26 -1.64 18.57
C GLY A 330 10.08 -1.16 17.36
N THR A 331 11.28 -1.70 17.21
CA THR A 331 12.22 -1.31 16.14
C THR A 331 11.71 -1.61 14.72
N THR A 332 10.83 -2.58 14.56
CA THR A 332 10.18 -2.95 13.30
C THR A 332 8.74 -2.45 13.20
N GLY A 333 8.30 -1.64 14.16
CA GLY A 333 6.89 -1.24 14.30
C GLY A 333 6.37 -0.33 13.19
N THR A 334 7.28 0.29 12.43
CA THR A 334 6.90 1.09 11.26
C THR A 334 6.87 0.30 9.95
N ALA A 335 7.19 -1.00 9.94
CA ALA A 335 7.31 -1.75 8.69
C ALA A 335 5.97 -1.94 7.97
N GLY A 336 4.90 -2.24 8.71
CA GLY A 336 3.55 -2.37 8.16
C GLY A 336 3.03 -1.04 7.62
N ILE A 337 3.07 0.01 8.46
CA ILE A 337 2.62 1.34 8.05
C ILE A 337 3.47 1.93 6.91
N SER A 338 4.77 1.63 6.84
CA SER A 338 5.61 2.01 5.70
C SER A 338 5.16 1.32 4.42
N ASN A 339 4.90 0.00 4.46
CA ASN A 339 4.40 -0.76 3.30
C ASN A 339 3.04 -0.23 2.84
N PHE A 340 2.15 0.06 3.78
CA PHE A 340 0.86 0.70 3.51
C PHE A 340 1.03 2.07 2.81
N ASN A 341 1.81 2.98 3.39
CA ASN A 341 2.01 4.33 2.84
C ASN A 341 2.74 4.30 1.49
N LEU A 342 3.69 3.37 1.29
CA LEU A 342 4.38 3.17 0.02
C LEU A 342 3.38 2.87 -1.12
N GLN A 343 2.32 2.14 -0.81
CA GLN A 343 1.28 1.78 -1.78
C GLN A 343 0.22 2.87 -1.93
N VAL A 344 -0.28 3.45 -0.84
CA VAL A 344 -1.24 4.57 -0.87
C VAL A 344 -0.70 5.73 -1.71
N TYR A 345 0.53 6.14 -1.44
CA TYR A 345 1.17 7.28 -2.11
C TYR A 345 1.98 6.90 -3.35
N ARG A 346 1.86 5.65 -3.82
CA ARG A 346 2.52 5.14 -5.06
C ARG A 346 4.03 5.44 -5.10
N LEU A 347 4.74 5.31 -3.99
CA LEU A 347 6.17 5.66 -3.93
C LEU A 347 7.06 4.80 -4.85
N GLY A 348 6.57 3.68 -5.37
CA GLY A 348 7.24 2.88 -6.39
C GLY A 348 7.46 3.63 -7.71
N VAL A 349 6.64 4.65 -8.02
CA VAL A 349 6.81 5.48 -9.22
C VAL A 349 8.13 6.25 -9.20
N TYR A 350 8.64 6.54 -7.98
CA TYR A 350 9.88 7.32 -7.83
C TYR A 350 11.10 6.60 -8.40
N ASP A 351 11.11 5.27 -8.40
CA ASP A 351 12.23 4.47 -8.93
C ASP A 351 12.45 4.71 -10.45
N GLY A 352 11.43 5.22 -11.16
CA GLY A 352 11.49 5.54 -12.58
C GLY A 352 11.74 7.02 -12.91
N ILE A 353 11.92 7.90 -11.90
CA ILE A 353 12.12 9.33 -12.15
C ILE A 353 13.48 9.56 -12.81
N THR A 354 13.48 10.22 -13.95
CA THR A 354 14.70 10.67 -14.65
C THR A 354 14.55 12.11 -15.08
N ARG A 355 15.64 12.87 -15.18
CA ARG A 355 15.65 14.26 -15.61
C ARG A 355 16.86 14.54 -16.50
N ASP A 356 16.68 15.52 -17.38
CA ASP A 356 17.78 16.06 -18.16
C ASP A 356 18.74 16.84 -17.24
N ALA A 357 19.98 16.39 -17.15
CA ALA A 357 20.99 16.98 -16.26
C ALA A 357 21.41 18.41 -16.67
N THR A 358 21.15 18.82 -17.93
CA THR A 358 21.41 20.18 -18.39
C THR A 358 20.31 21.13 -17.94
N ALA A 359 19.04 20.67 -18.01
CA ALA A 359 17.90 21.45 -17.57
C ALA A 359 17.79 21.50 -16.03
N PHE A 360 18.19 20.41 -15.36
CA PHE A 360 18.09 20.27 -13.90
C PHE A 360 19.43 19.83 -13.29
N PRO A 361 20.41 20.74 -13.17
CA PRO A 361 21.76 20.42 -12.70
C PRO A 361 21.79 19.89 -11.25
N ASP A 362 20.80 20.22 -10.43
CA ASP A 362 20.69 19.76 -9.05
C ASP A 362 20.02 18.36 -8.92
N PHE A 363 19.41 17.86 -9.98
CA PHE A 363 18.89 16.48 -10.01
C PHE A 363 20.02 15.50 -10.40
N LYS A 364 20.30 14.54 -9.53
CA LYS A 364 21.36 13.53 -9.72
C LYS A 364 20.74 12.14 -9.88
N PRO A 365 21.47 11.14 -10.42
CA PRO A 365 20.94 9.77 -10.63
C PRO A 365 20.36 9.12 -9.36
N ASN A 366 20.88 9.44 -8.17
CA ASN A 366 20.40 8.92 -6.89
C ASN A 366 19.32 9.80 -6.22
N SER A 367 18.96 10.95 -6.79
CA SER A 367 17.90 11.82 -6.24
C SER A 367 16.55 11.09 -6.07
N PRO A 368 16.10 10.22 -7.01
CA PRO A 368 14.86 9.46 -6.82
C PRO A 368 14.85 8.56 -5.58
N ALA A 369 15.96 7.90 -5.28
CA ALA A 369 16.10 7.06 -4.08
C ALA A 369 16.04 7.91 -2.80
N ALA A 370 16.71 9.06 -2.77
CA ALA A 370 16.65 10.01 -1.66
C ALA A 370 15.23 10.58 -1.49
N MET A 371 14.55 10.97 -2.57
CA MET A 371 13.15 11.44 -2.56
C MET A 371 12.18 10.39 -2.01
N LYS A 372 12.35 9.13 -2.41
CA LYS A 372 11.54 8.02 -1.88
C LYS A 372 11.78 7.83 -0.38
N GLN A 373 13.04 7.85 0.02
CA GLN A 373 13.43 7.70 1.41
C GLN A 373 12.98 8.87 2.29
N GLU A 374 12.96 10.09 1.76
CA GLU A 374 12.42 11.28 2.43
C GLU A 374 10.97 11.06 2.85
N VAL A 375 10.10 10.66 1.91
CA VAL A 375 8.69 10.42 2.19
C VAL A 375 8.51 9.33 3.24
N ILE A 376 9.25 8.20 3.11
CA ILE A 376 9.19 7.10 4.07
C ILE A 376 9.59 7.58 5.47
N GLN A 377 10.71 8.28 5.60
CA GLN A 377 11.18 8.77 6.90
C GLN A 377 10.24 9.81 7.49
N PHE A 378 9.70 10.72 6.68
CA PHE A 378 8.73 11.72 7.11
C PHE A 378 7.46 11.07 7.70
N LEU A 379 6.85 10.15 6.98
CA LEU A 379 5.62 9.47 7.42
C LEU A 379 5.87 8.57 8.65
N ASN A 380 7.00 7.86 8.68
CA ASN A 380 7.39 7.06 9.85
C ASN A 380 7.68 7.91 11.07
N TRP A 381 8.32 9.05 10.88
CA TRP A 381 8.55 10.00 11.96
C TRP A 381 7.23 10.53 12.51
N LEU A 382 6.27 10.95 11.68
CA LEU A 382 4.95 11.38 12.12
C LEU A 382 4.21 10.28 12.88
N PHE A 383 4.29 9.03 12.41
CA PHE A 383 3.71 7.87 13.09
C PHE A 383 4.31 7.66 14.49
N THR A 384 5.64 7.65 14.60
CA THR A 384 6.33 7.48 15.89
C THR A 384 6.12 8.64 16.86
N GLN A 385 5.90 9.85 16.33
CA GLN A 385 5.53 11.03 17.11
C GLN A 385 4.02 11.09 17.43
N LYS A 386 3.25 10.05 17.08
CA LYS A 386 1.80 9.95 17.27
C LYS A 386 1.04 11.15 16.72
N ARG A 387 1.40 11.56 15.51
CA ARG A 387 0.75 12.67 14.80
C ARG A 387 -0.48 12.17 14.04
N GLY A 388 -1.38 13.11 13.72
CA GLY A 388 -2.61 12.84 12.98
C GLY A 388 -2.42 12.90 11.46
N VAL A 389 -3.45 12.50 10.71
CA VAL A 389 -3.48 12.57 9.23
C VAL A 389 -3.28 14.00 8.73
N ALA A 390 -3.83 15.02 9.42
CA ALA A 390 -3.66 16.42 9.07
C ALA A 390 -2.17 16.84 9.00
N ASP A 391 -1.34 16.29 9.89
CA ASP A 391 0.08 16.61 9.95
C ASP A 391 0.86 16.15 8.71
N PHE A 392 0.35 15.16 7.96
CA PHE A 392 0.94 14.71 6.69
C PHE A 392 0.97 15.83 5.64
N TYR A 393 0.06 16.78 5.75
CA TYR A 393 -0.13 17.86 4.77
C TYR A 393 0.27 19.23 5.31
N THR A 394 0.47 19.38 6.63
CA THR A 394 0.71 20.70 7.25
C THR A 394 2.08 20.86 7.89
N THR A 395 2.84 19.79 8.07
CA THR A 395 4.13 19.84 8.77
C THR A 395 5.26 20.30 7.84
N PRO A 396 5.91 21.46 8.07
CA PRO A 396 6.98 21.98 7.22
C PRO A 396 8.34 21.38 7.60
N THR A 397 8.41 20.05 7.65
CA THR A 397 9.64 19.31 7.95
C THR A 397 10.05 18.49 6.75
N GLY A 398 11.33 18.54 6.38
CA GLY A 398 11.95 17.68 5.38
C GLY A 398 12.96 16.73 6.02
N PHE A 399 13.33 15.72 5.25
CA PHE A 399 14.44 14.83 5.52
C PHE A 399 15.38 14.90 4.33
N VAL A 400 16.59 15.45 4.51
CA VAL A 400 17.49 15.76 3.40
C VAL A 400 18.85 15.10 3.55
N ASP A 401 19.41 14.75 2.40
CA ASP A 401 20.82 14.43 2.19
C ASP A 401 21.49 15.52 1.35
N SER A 402 22.72 15.28 0.90
CA SER A 402 23.42 16.20 0.01
C SER A 402 22.80 16.34 -1.39
N LEU A 403 21.87 15.43 -1.77
CA LEU A 403 21.17 15.46 -3.06
C LEU A 403 19.89 16.29 -3.00
N LEU A 404 19.18 16.25 -1.86
CA LEU A 404 17.91 16.97 -1.68
C LEU A 404 18.10 18.37 -1.14
N ALA A 405 19.18 18.63 -0.40
CA ALA A 405 19.42 19.93 0.21
C ALA A 405 19.43 21.10 -0.80
N PRO A 406 20.05 21.00 -2.01
CA PRO A 406 19.98 22.05 -3.03
C PRO A 406 18.55 22.33 -3.49
N ILE A 407 17.76 21.27 -3.73
CA ILE A 407 16.35 21.36 -4.20
C ILE A 407 15.48 22.13 -3.20
N TYR A 408 15.76 21.97 -1.91
CA TYR A 408 15.06 22.70 -0.85
C TYR A 408 15.68 24.05 -0.50
N GLY A 409 16.85 24.37 -1.07
CA GLY A 409 17.60 25.60 -0.74
C GLY A 409 18.09 25.62 0.70
N VAL A 410 18.35 24.46 1.33
CA VAL A 410 18.87 24.38 2.69
C VAL A 410 20.37 24.12 2.69
N SER A 411 21.08 24.81 3.58
CA SER A 411 22.55 24.73 3.72
C SER A 411 22.91 23.87 4.92
N GLY A 412 23.94 23.05 4.78
CA GLY A 412 24.42 22.18 5.85
C GLY A 412 25.45 21.17 5.35
N ASN A 413 25.95 20.35 6.28
CA ASN A 413 26.80 19.22 5.93
C ASN A 413 25.97 17.94 6.02
N TYR A 414 25.48 17.48 4.88
CA TYR A 414 24.58 16.33 4.77
C TYR A 414 25.30 15.12 4.18
N SER A 415 24.83 13.91 4.53
CA SER A 415 25.32 12.65 3.98
C SER A 415 25.10 12.61 2.47
N SER A 416 25.96 11.90 1.75
CA SER A 416 25.71 11.52 0.35
C SER A 416 25.03 10.14 0.21
N ASP A 417 24.77 9.46 1.33
CA ASP A 417 24.04 8.21 1.37
C ASP A 417 22.53 8.51 1.44
N PRO A 418 21.75 8.13 0.41
CA PRO A 418 20.32 8.42 0.35
C PRO A 418 19.50 7.70 1.44
N THR A 419 20.10 6.80 2.22
CA THR A 419 19.45 6.16 3.37
C THR A 419 19.68 6.91 4.68
N MET A 420 20.62 7.87 4.70
CA MET A 420 21.04 8.65 5.88
C MET A 420 20.59 10.10 5.77
N LEU A 421 19.27 10.32 5.81
CA LEU A 421 18.69 11.66 5.73
C LEU A 421 18.68 12.36 7.08
N THR A 422 18.93 13.66 7.06
CA THR A 422 18.88 14.54 8.24
C THR A 422 17.55 15.30 8.26
N LYS A 423 16.89 15.29 9.42
CA LYS A 423 15.67 16.08 9.63
C LYS A 423 16.01 17.57 9.64
N VAL A 424 15.26 18.37 8.87
CA VAL A 424 15.41 19.83 8.78
C VAL A 424 14.04 20.51 8.87
N ASP A 425 14.02 21.74 9.35
CA ASP A 425 12.84 22.59 9.27
C ASP A 425 12.91 23.37 7.95
N LEU A 426 11.83 23.30 7.18
CA LEU A 426 11.70 23.97 5.88
C LEU A 426 10.94 25.28 6.01
N ASP A 427 11.10 26.18 5.03
CA ASP A 427 10.36 27.44 4.94
C ASP A 427 8.85 27.14 4.80
N SER A 428 8.09 27.36 5.87
CA SER A 428 6.65 27.09 5.94
C SER A 428 5.80 27.93 4.97
N SER A 429 6.36 29.01 4.42
CA SER A 429 5.70 29.78 3.36
C SER A 429 5.78 29.09 2.00
N LYS A 430 6.68 28.12 1.85
CA LYS A 430 6.95 27.38 0.60
C LYS A 430 6.72 25.88 0.72
N ARG A 431 6.75 25.30 1.93
CA ARG A 431 6.70 23.85 2.14
C ARG A 431 5.68 23.50 3.22
N SER A 432 4.86 22.51 2.95
CA SER A 432 3.78 22.06 3.84
C SER A 432 3.49 20.58 3.60
N GLY A 433 4.19 19.72 4.30
CA GLY A 433 3.99 18.27 4.26
C GLY A 433 4.26 17.62 2.91
N LEU A 434 3.70 16.43 2.76
CA LEU A 434 3.92 15.48 1.66
C LEU A 434 3.81 16.09 0.26
N LEU A 435 2.76 16.93 0.03
CA LEU A 435 2.48 17.47 -1.31
C LEU A 435 3.47 18.54 -1.79
N THR A 436 4.33 19.01 -0.89
CA THR A 436 5.40 19.95 -1.26
C THR A 436 6.78 19.31 -1.16
N GLN A 437 6.86 17.99 -0.93
CA GLN A 437 8.12 17.26 -0.99
C GLN A 437 8.56 17.02 -2.42
N ALA A 438 9.89 17.03 -2.63
CA ALA A 438 10.49 16.91 -3.95
C ALA A 438 10.05 15.65 -4.69
N GLY A 439 9.88 14.53 -4.01
CA GLY A 439 9.45 13.26 -4.59
C GLY A 439 8.08 13.34 -5.26
N PHE A 440 7.06 13.87 -4.57
CA PHE A 440 5.72 14.06 -5.16
C PHE A 440 5.79 15.02 -6.35
N LEU A 441 6.47 16.16 -6.18
CA LEU A 441 6.57 17.21 -7.20
C LEU A 441 7.33 16.75 -8.45
N SER A 442 8.24 15.77 -8.30
CA SER A 442 9.03 15.20 -9.40
C SER A 442 8.44 13.94 -10.01
N SER A 443 7.36 13.38 -9.45
CA SER A 443 6.83 12.06 -9.86
C SER A 443 6.44 12.01 -11.33
N TYR A 444 6.01 13.14 -11.90
CA TYR A 444 5.54 13.25 -13.27
C TYR A 444 6.15 14.47 -13.96
N ILE A 445 6.42 14.33 -15.25
CA ILE A 445 6.96 15.40 -16.11
C ILE A 445 6.16 15.51 -17.39
N SER A 446 5.91 16.74 -17.82
CA SER A 446 5.26 17.07 -19.07
C SER A 446 6.27 17.44 -20.16
N VAL A 447 5.80 17.74 -21.36
CA VAL A 447 6.61 18.17 -22.50
C VAL A 447 7.37 19.46 -22.18
N GLY A 448 8.62 19.54 -22.61
CA GLY A 448 9.47 20.72 -22.41
C GLY A 448 10.07 20.82 -21.01
N ASN A 449 10.20 19.69 -20.30
CA ASN A 449 10.72 19.62 -18.94
C ASN A 449 9.86 20.35 -17.90
N GLU A 450 8.58 20.55 -18.19
CA GLU A 450 7.65 21.22 -17.27
C GLU A 450 7.02 20.21 -16.29
N PRO A 451 6.62 20.67 -15.11
CA PRO A 451 5.87 19.85 -14.17
C PRO A 451 4.52 19.41 -14.77
N ASP A 452 4.09 18.20 -14.44
CA ASP A 452 2.82 17.66 -14.93
C ASP A 452 1.66 18.01 -14.00
N ILE A 453 0.99 19.11 -14.31
CA ILE A 453 -0.18 19.61 -13.61
C ILE A 453 -1.28 18.56 -13.51
N ILE A 454 -1.56 17.88 -14.64
CA ILE A 454 -2.67 16.94 -14.73
C ILE A 454 -2.46 15.77 -13.77
N HIS A 455 -1.31 15.12 -13.83
CA HIS A 455 -1.04 13.96 -12.99
C HIS A 455 -0.83 14.32 -11.51
N ARG A 456 -0.31 15.52 -11.19
CA ARG A 456 -0.31 16.02 -9.80
C ARG A 456 -1.74 16.13 -9.26
N GLY A 457 -2.66 16.68 -10.06
CA GLY A 457 -4.08 16.79 -9.69
C GLY A 457 -4.80 15.45 -9.61
N VAL A 458 -4.57 14.55 -10.55
CA VAL A 458 -5.10 13.17 -10.55
C VAL A 458 -4.66 12.42 -9.30
N PHE A 459 -3.38 12.52 -8.93
CA PHE A 459 -2.87 11.90 -7.71
C PHE A 459 -3.65 12.35 -6.46
N ILE A 460 -3.85 13.66 -6.30
CA ILE A 460 -4.59 14.21 -5.15
C ILE A 460 -6.04 13.72 -5.19
N ALA A 461 -6.71 13.81 -6.33
CA ALA A 461 -8.10 13.38 -6.46
C ALA A 461 -8.28 11.88 -6.11
N GLU A 462 -7.43 11.00 -6.67
CA GLU A 462 -7.53 9.56 -6.45
C GLU A 462 -6.99 9.10 -5.09
N ARG A 463 -5.84 9.63 -4.66
CA ARG A 463 -5.11 9.07 -3.51
C ARG A 463 -5.40 9.74 -2.18
N LEU A 464 -5.79 11.02 -2.21
CA LEU A 464 -6.12 11.76 -1.01
C LEU A 464 -7.62 11.97 -0.81
N LEU A 465 -8.37 12.04 -1.90
CA LEU A 465 -9.82 12.26 -1.86
C LEU A 465 -10.63 11.01 -2.26
N CYS A 466 -9.98 9.91 -2.64
CA CYS A 466 -10.60 8.67 -3.10
C CYS A 466 -11.68 8.90 -4.18
N LYS A 467 -11.47 9.88 -5.06
CA LYS A 467 -12.39 10.14 -6.16
C LYS A 467 -12.20 9.07 -7.24
N THR A 468 -13.29 8.49 -7.70
CA THR A 468 -13.28 7.65 -8.90
C THR A 468 -13.29 8.58 -10.12
N LEU A 469 -12.22 8.56 -10.89
CA LEU A 469 -12.14 9.34 -12.12
C LEU A 469 -12.69 8.51 -13.29
N PRO A 470 -13.43 9.17 -14.23
CA PRO A 470 -13.88 8.49 -15.44
C PRO A 470 -12.65 8.13 -16.30
N PRO A 471 -12.72 7.03 -17.08
CA PRO A 471 -11.66 6.71 -18.03
C PRO A 471 -11.49 7.85 -19.03
N PRO A 472 -10.27 8.12 -19.50
CA PRO A 472 -10.04 9.16 -20.52
C PRO A 472 -10.79 8.85 -21.81
N ASP A 473 -11.29 9.89 -22.50
CA ASP A 473 -11.83 9.73 -23.84
C ASP A 473 -10.75 9.11 -24.74
N PRO A 474 -11.04 8.02 -25.46
CA PRO A 474 -10.07 7.40 -26.38
C PRO A 474 -9.46 8.36 -27.41
N LYS A 475 -10.17 9.43 -27.76
CA LYS A 475 -9.68 10.49 -28.66
C LYS A 475 -8.68 11.44 -28.00
N ALA A 476 -8.70 11.52 -26.67
CA ALA A 476 -7.78 12.34 -25.89
C ALA A 476 -6.50 11.60 -25.52
N VAL A 477 -6.52 10.26 -25.58
CA VAL A 477 -5.35 9.43 -25.26
C VAL A 477 -4.22 9.74 -26.25
N GLY A 478 -3.05 10.11 -25.71
CA GLY A 478 -1.88 10.50 -26.51
C GLY A 478 -1.86 11.95 -26.97
N THR A 479 -2.85 12.77 -26.59
CA THR A 479 -2.78 14.23 -26.82
C THR A 479 -1.71 14.82 -25.91
N MET A 480 -0.69 15.42 -26.50
CA MET A 480 0.40 16.06 -25.76
C MET A 480 0.09 17.53 -25.51
N ILE A 481 0.46 18.04 -24.34
CA ILE A 481 0.45 19.48 -24.07
C ILE A 481 1.49 20.14 -24.97
N PRO A 482 1.11 21.10 -25.84
CA PRO A 482 2.06 21.69 -26.80
C PRO A 482 3.09 22.56 -26.06
N ASN A 483 4.36 22.47 -26.45
CA ASN A 483 5.40 23.38 -25.98
C ASN A 483 5.41 24.67 -26.81
N ILE A 484 4.68 25.69 -26.33
CA ILE A 484 4.56 26.99 -26.99
C ILE A 484 5.36 28.03 -26.22
N ALA A 485 6.38 28.58 -26.84
CA ALA A 485 7.25 29.61 -26.23
C ALA A 485 6.44 30.83 -25.78
N GLY A 486 6.79 31.34 -24.59
CA GLY A 486 6.15 32.52 -23.99
C GLY A 486 4.82 32.25 -23.29
N LEU A 487 4.26 31.03 -23.36
CA LEU A 487 3.12 30.62 -22.54
C LEU A 487 3.59 29.87 -21.31
N THR A 488 3.03 30.20 -20.16
CA THR A 488 3.28 29.45 -18.92
C THR A 488 2.76 28.02 -19.06
N ASN A 489 3.26 27.11 -18.24
CA ASN A 489 2.79 25.72 -18.18
C ASN A 489 1.27 25.64 -17.95
N ARG A 490 0.74 26.43 -17.01
CA ARG A 490 -0.72 26.56 -16.74
C ARG A 490 -1.47 26.97 -18.01
N GLN A 491 -1.04 28.02 -18.71
CA GLN A 491 -1.72 28.49 -19.93
C GLN A 491 -1.76 27.42 -21.03
N ARG A 492 -0.68 26.65 -21.19
CA ARG A 492 -0.63 25.53 -22.16
C ARG A 492 -1.60 24.40 -21.79
N VAL A 493 -1.68 24.06 -20.51
CA VAL A 493 -2.64 23.04 -20.00
C VAL A 493 -4.07 23.52 -20.17
N GLU A 494 -4.39 24.77 -19.81
CA GLU A 494 -5.73 25.36 -19.99
C GLU A 494 -6.17 25.40 -21.46
N MET A 495 -5.27 25.77 -22.37
CA MET A 495 -5.54 25.79 -23.81
C MET A 495 -5.85 24.36 -24.33
N THR A 496 -5.24 23.35 -23.79
CA THR A 496 -5.38 21.96 -24.27
C THR A 496 -6.55 21.23 -23.61
N THR A 497 -6.86 21.53 -22.34
CA THR A 497 -7.83 20.77 -21.54
C THR A 497 -8.96 21.61 -20.96
N GLY A 498 -8.92 22.92 -21.14
CA GLY A 498 -9.88 23.86 -20.60
C GLY A 498 -11.19 23.96 -21.41
N LYS A 499 -11.91 25.04 -21.20
CA LYS A 499 -13.21 25.30 -21.83
C LYS A 499 -13.11 25.29 -23.34
N GLY A 500 -14.01 24.59 -24.03
CA GLY A 500 -14.04 24.45 -25.47
C GLY A 500 -13.25 23.28 -26.04
N THR A 501 -12.57 22.52 -25.18
CA THR A 501 -11.81 21.31 -25.55
C THR A 501 -12.57 20.03 -25.16
N CYS A 502 -12.11 18.87 -25.64
CA CYS A 502 -12.66 17.57 -25.19
C CYS A 502 -12.43 17.31 -23.68
N GLY A 503 -11.43 17.95 -23.08
CA GLY A 503 -11.11 17.81 -21.65
C GLY A 503 -11.99 18.63 -20.72
N GLN A 504 -12.79 19.57 -21.23
CA GLN A 504 -13.52 20.55 -20.40
C GLN A 504 -14.49 19.94 -19.37
N ALA A 505 -14.98 18.73 -19.61
CA ALA A 505 -15.93 18.07 -18.69
C ALA A 505 -15.25 17.52 -17.42
N CYS A 506 -13.97 17.19 -17.51
CA CYS A 506 -13.24 16.51 -16.43
C CYS A 506 -12.11 17.40 -15.86
N HIS A 507 -11.23 17.91 -16.71
CA HIS A 507 -10.01 18.58 -16.27
C HIS A 507 -10.24 19.80 -15.39
N PRO A 508 -11.06 20.79 -15.76
CA PRO A 508 -11.24 22.01 -14.97
C PRO A 508 -11.94 21.81 -13.64
N THR A 509 -12.64 20.70 -13.44
CA THR A 509 -13.46 20.46 -12.27
C THR A 509 -12.94 19.36 -11.36
N LEU A 510 -12.25 18.34 -11.92
CA LEU A 510 -11.87 17.16 -11.15
C LEU A 510 -10.42 17.20 -10.67
N PHE A 511 -9.48 17.71 -11.47
CA PHE A 511 -8.07 17.59 -11.12
C PHE A 511 -7.14 18.74 -11.53
N ASN A 512 -7.39 19.50 -12.62
CA ASN A 512 -6.48 20.60 -12.96
C ASN A 512 -6.32 21.63 -11.84
N PRO A 513 -7.40 22.09 -11.15
CA PRO A 513 -7.25 23.02 -10.04
C PRO A 513 -6.31 22.50 -8.93
N LEU A 514 -6.41 21.22 -8.61
CA LEU A 514 -5.54 20.57 -7.63
C LEU A 514 -4.07 20.58 -8.07
N GLY A 515 -3.81 20.46 -9.38
CA GLY A 515 -2.46 20.49 -9.93
C GLY A 515 -1.89 21.89 -10.07
N TYR A 516 -2.71 22.88 -10.45
CA TYR A 516 -2.30 24.28 -10.57
C TYR A 516 -1.73 24.86 -9.27
N ALA A 517 -2.24 24.41 -8.12
CA ALA A 517 -1.74 24.81 -6.82
C ALA A 517 -0.21 24.64 -6.66
N PHE A 518 0.38 23.73 -7.43
CA PHE A 518 1.81 23.39 -7.33
C PHE A 518 2.67 23.96 -8.45
N GLU A 519 2.19 24.96 -9.20
CA GLU A 519 2.98 25.62 -10.25
C GLU A 519 4.14 26.47 -9.71
N ASN A 520 4.13 26.80 -8.41
CA ASN A 520 5.28 27.37 -7.73
C ASN A 520 6.46 26.39 -7.57
N TYR A 521 6.33 25.17 -8.09
CA TYR A 521 7.42 24.17 -8.03
C TYR A 521 7.68 23.64 -9.44
N ASP A 522 8.93 23.61 -9.81
CA ASP A 522 9.36 23.05 -11.10
C ASP A 522 9.27 21.51 -11.14
N ALA A 523 9.86 20.91 -12.17
CA ALA A 523 9.79 19.47 -12.40
C ALA A 523 10.73 18.65 -11.49
N ILE A 524 11.57 19.27 -10.66
CA ILE A 524 12.36 18.59 -9.60
C ILE A 524 11.93 18.99 -8.19
N GLY A 525 10.94 19.87 -8.09
CA GLY A 525 10.41 20.36 -6.83
C GLY A 525 11.12 21.61 -6.28
N GLU A 526 11.97 22.28 -7.03
CA GLU A 526 12.50 23.59 -6.66
C GLU A 526 11.41 24.66 -6.69
N TYR A 527 11.46 25.59 -5.73
CA TYR A 527 10.47 26.66 -5.64
C TYR A 527 10.74 27.75 -6.67
N ARG A 528 9.75 28.11 -7.48
CA ARG A 528 9.81 29.16 -8.50
C ARG A 528 8.67 30.18 -8.36
N THR A 529 8.93 31.43 -8.73
CA THR A 529 7.93 32.50 -8.80
C THR A 529 7.65 32.97 -10.22
N MET A 530 8.45 32.52 -11.18
CA MET A 530 8.36 32.88 -12.58
C MET A 530 8.32 31.62 -13.44
N ASP A 531 7.54 31.68 -14.53
CA ASP A 531 7.46 30.67 -15.58
C ASP A 531 7.40 31.40 -16.94
N GLN A 532 8.28 31.07 -17.88
CA GLN A 532 8.40 31.72 -19.20
C GLN A 532 8.45 33.26 -19.12
N GLY A 533 9.09 33.82 -18.08
CA GLY A 533 9.19 35.25 -17.84
C GLY A 533 7.92 35.93 -17.31
N GLN A 534 6.88 35.15 -16.98
CA GLN A 534 5.65 35.61 -16.35
C GLN A 534 5.58 35.16 -14.87
N THR A 535 4.89 35.94 -14.04
CA THR A 535 4.63 35.54 -12.65
C THR A 535 3.78 34.26 -12.64
N VAL A 536 4.18 33.29 -11.83
CA VAL A 536 3.41 32.05 -11.64
C VAL A 536 2.06 32.36 -10.99
N ASP A 537 0.98 31.88 -11.60
CA ASP A 537 -0.36 31.84 -11.01
C ASP A 537 -0.67 30.39 -10.58
N ALA A 538 -0.63 30.15 -9.29
CA ALA A 538 -0.96 28.87 -8.65
C ALA A 538 -2.32 28.91 -7.92
N SER A 539 -3.08 29.99 -8.10
CA SER A 539 -4.39 30.16 -7.46
C SER A 539 -5.50 29.40 -8.20
N ASP A 540 -6.43 28.82 -7.47
CA ASP A 540 -7.65 28.24 -8.03
C ASP A 540 -8.68 28.00 -6.91
N SER A 541 -9.73 27.22 -7.23
CA SER A 541 -10.74 26.78 -6.30
C SER A 541 -11.11 25.32 -6.54
N TYR A 542 -11.46 24.61 -5.47
CA TYR A 542 -11.89 23.22 -5.53
C TYR A 542 -13.00 22.94 -4.49
N THR A 543 -13.92 22.04 -4.84
CA THR A 543 -15.00 21.66 -3.91
C THR A 543 -14.50 20.54 -2.99
N LEU A 544 -14.38 20.86 -1.68
CA LEU A 544 -14.06 19.92 -0.61
C LEU A 544 -15.24 19.84 0.37
N ASP A 545 -15.62 18.64 0.75
CA ASP A 545 -16.77 18.39 1.65
C ASP A 545 -18.07 19.10 1.19
N GLY A 546 -18.26 19.24 -0.13
CA GLY A 546 -19.41 19.93 -0.72
C GLY A 546 -19.35 21.46 -0.67
N GLN A 547 -18.24 22.06 -0.20
CA GLN A 547 -18.02 23.50 -0.14
C GLN A 547 -16.90 23.92 -1.10
N LEU A 548 -17.14 24.99 -1.87
CA LEU A 548 -16.11 25.58 -2.73
C LEU A 548 -15.07 26.29 -1.86
N GLN A 549 -13.84 25.83 -1.93
CA GLN A 549 -12.68 26.40 -1.24
C GLN A 549 -11.77 27.07 -2.25
N THR A 550 -11.19 28.21 -1.89
CA THR A 550 -10.20 28.93 -2.72
C THR A 550 -8.82 28.83 -2.08
N PHE A 551 -7.79 28.79 -2.90
CA PHE A 551 -6.39 28.75 -2.47
C PHE A 551 -5.52 29.55 -3.45
N LYS A 552 -4.35 29.99 -2.98
CA LYS A 552 -3.39 30.78 -3.78
C LYS A 552 -2.18 29.95 -4.21
N ASN A 553 -1.93 28.83 -3.57
CA ASN A 553 -0.75 27.99 -3.83
C ASN A 553 -0.89 26.60 -3.19
N GLY A 554 0.10 25.73 -3.38
CA GLY A 554 0.15 24.38 -2.85
C GLY A 554 0.16 24.28 -1.32
N VAL A 555 0.70 25.29 -0.62
CA VAL A 555 0.69 25.33 0.86
C VAL A 555 -0.76 25.53 1.36
N GLU A 556 -1.48 26.51 0.81
CA GLU A 556 -2.87 26.75 1.18
C GLU A 556 -3.78 25.57 0.83
N LEU A 557 -3.60 24.96 -0.36
CA LEU A 557 -4.33 23.74 -0.72
C LEU A 557 -4.02 22.58 0.24
N SER A 558 -2.76 22.39 0.63
CA SER A 558 -2.37 21.34 1.58
C SER A 558 -3.09 21.51 2.93
N HIS A 559 -3.21 22.76 3.41
CA HIS A 559 -3.96 23.07 4.63
C HIS A 559 -5.47 22.82 4.48
N LEU A 560 -6.06 23.13 3.34
CA LEU A 560 -7.47 22.82 3.06
C LEU A 560 -7.72 21.31 3.02
N LEU A 561 -6.85 20.55 2.36
CA LEU A 561 -6.91 19.08 2.32
C LEU A 561 -6.76 18.47 3.73
N ALA A 562 -5.88 19.04 4.57
CA ALA A 562 -5.73 18.64 5.97
C ALA A 562 -7.00 18.86 6.81
N GLN A 563 -7.88 19.78 6.43
CA GLN A 563 -9.14 20.06 7.11
C GLN A 563 -10.35 19.36 6.45
N ALA A 564 -10.20 18.79 5.28
CA ALA A 564 -11.29 18.14 4.57
C ALA A 564 -11.59 16.75 5.15
N LYS A 565 -12.84 16.49 5.51
CA LYS A 565 -13.28 15.16 6.00
C LYS A 565 -13.04 14.08 4.93
N GLU A 566 -13.19 14.43 3.64
CA GLU A 566 -12.92 13.51 2.53
C GLU A 566 -11.49 12.96 2.56
N THR A 567 -10.50 13.80 2.90
CA THR A 567 -9.08 13.36 3.02
C THR A 567 -8.90 12.35 4.15
N HIS A 568 -9.48 12.62 5.31
CA HIS A 568 -9.44 11.70 6.44
C HIS A 568 -10.20 10.41 6.15
N ALA A 569 -11.36 10.49 5.50
CA ALA A 569 -12.15 9.33 5.11
C ALA A 569 -11.39 8.43 4.13
N CYS A 570 -10.71 9.02 3.14
CA CYS A 570 -9.90 8.29 2.19
C CYS A 570 -8.74 7.55 2.88
N TYR A 571 -8.04 8.21 3.82
CA TYR A 571 -6.96 7.57 4.56
C TYR A 571 -7.46 6.40 5.43
N VAL A 572 -8.55 6.61 6.19
CA VAL A 572 -9.18 5.57 7.02
C VAL A 572 -9.65 4.39 6.16
N GLN A 573 -10.33 4.68 5.04
CA GLN A 573 -10.79 3.65 4.11
C GLN A 573 -9.63 2.77 3.61
N ASN A 574 -8.55 3.40 3.15
CA ASN A 574 -7.36 2.69 2.67
C ASN A 574 -6.71 1.86 3.79
N MET A 575 -6.58 2.41 5.01
CA MET A 575 -6.00 1.68 6.14
C MET A 575 -6.86 0.48 6.54
N MET A 576 -8.19 0.61 6.56
CA MET A 576 -9.09 -0.51 6.85
C MET A 576 -9.00 -1.58 5.75
N SER A 577 -8.91 -1.20 4.46
CA SER A 577 -8.72 -2.15 3.36
C SER A 577 -7.42 -2.93 3.51
N TYR A 578 -6.32 -2.23 3.75
CA TYR A 578 -5.00 -2.82 3.95
C TYR A 578 -4.98 -3.80 5.14
N LEU A 579 -5.41 -3.37 6.34
CA LEU A 579 -5.39 -4.22 7.54
C LEU A 579 -6.29 -5.46 7.43
N ASN A 580 -7.35 -5.40 6.61
CA ASN A 580 -8.24 -6.54 6.38
C ASN A 580 -7.86 -7.36 5.13
N GLY A 581 -6.91 -6.91 4.31
CA GLY A 581 -6.47 -7.57 3.08
C GLY A 581 -7.59 -7.77 2.07
N ARG A 582 -8.50 -6.77 1.94
CA ARG A 582 -9.63 -6.78 1.02
C ARG A 582 -10.20 -5.37 0.80
N GLU A 583 -10.94 -5.19 -0.27
CA GLU A 583 -11.74 -3.98 -0.45
C GLU A 583 -12.82 -3.84 0.63
N LEU A 584 -13.18 -2.61 0.95
CA LEU A 584 -14.27 -2.33 1.89
C LEU A 584 -15.63 -2.48 1.23
N SER A 585 -16.58 -2.96 2.01
CA SER A 585 -18.00 -2.98 1.61
C SER A 585 -18.72 -1.68 2.00
N ASP A 586 -19.85 -1.43 1.36
CA ASP A 586 -20.73 -0.30 1.68
C ASP A 586 -21.19 -0.28 3.15
N SER A 587 -21.31 -1.45 3.75
CA SER A 587 -21.72 -1.58 5.16
C SER A 587 -20.70 -1.01 6.15
N GLU A 588 -19.44 -0.84 5.75
CA GLU A 588 -18.38 -0.29 6.60
C GLU A 588 -18.26 1.24 6.52
N LYS A 589 -19.02 1.88 5.62
CA LYS A 589 -18.99 3.35 5.44
C LYS A 589 -19.23 4.13 6.73
N ALA A 590 -20.10 3.64 7.62
CA ALA A 590 -20.34 4.29 8.91
C ALA A 590 -19.10 4.28 9.81
N THR A 591 -18.31 3.21 9.79
CA THR A 591 -17.04 3.11 10.53
C THR A 591 -16.00 4.07 9.95
N VAL A 592 -15.89 4.12 8.61
CA VAL A 592 -15.01 5.08 7.92
C VAL A 592 -15.38 6.52 8.28
N ASP A 593 -16.67 6.88 8.20
CA ASP A 593 -17.15 8.24 8.52
C ASP A 593 -16.89 8.62 9.99
N TYR A 594 -17.08 7.70 10.92
CA TYR A 594 -16.78 7.92 12.34
C TYR A 594 -15.29 8.24 12.55
N TYR A 595 -14.38 7.37 12.09
CA TYR A 595 -12.95 7.60 12.28
C TYR A 595 -12.43 8.80 11.46
N ALA A 596 -13.03 9.09 10.31
CA ALA A 596 -12.72 10.31 9.56
C ALA A 596 -13.01 11.59 10.35
N ARG A 597 -14.16 11.65 11.04
CA ARG A 597 -14.52 12.79 11.90
C ARG A 597 -13.59 12.90 13.11
N VAL A 598 -13.30 11.77 13.78
CA VAL A 598 -12.39 11.73 14.93
C VAL A 598 -10.98 12.16 14.52
N SER A 599 -10.50 11.68 13.38
CA SER A 599 -9.18 12.02 12.82
C SER A 599 -9.12 13.50 12.39
N ARG A 600 -10.16 14.00 11.72
CA ARG A 600 -10.24 15.42 11.32
C ARG A 600 -10.22 16.36 12.53
N ALA A 601 -10.89 15.98 13.61
CA ALA A 601 -10.90 16.75 14.86
C ALA A 601 -9.56 16.69 15.62
N GLY A 602 -8.57 15.95 15.13
CA GLY A 602 -7.27 15.77 15.81
C GLY A 602 -7.35 14.93 17.08
N MET A 603 -8.42 14.14 17.26
CA MET A 603 -8.67 13.36 18.48
C MET A 603 -8.04 11.96 18.42
N ILE A 604 -7.46 11.57 17.30
CA ILE A 604 -6.78 10.29 17.14
C ILE A 604 -5.51 10.46 16.26
N SER A 605 -4.41 9.91 16.71
CA SER A 605 -3.19 9.81 15.89
C SER A 605 -3.31 8.68 14.89
N VAL A 606 -2.44 8.65 13.86
CA VAL A 606 -2.38 7.51 12.92
C VAL A 606 -2.00 6.22 13.65
N HIS A 607 -1.07 6.30 14.61
CA HIS A 607 -0.70 5.19 15.48
C HIS A 607 -1.92 4.64 16.28
N ASP A 608 -2.70 5.51 16.90
CA ASP A 608 -3.84 5.07 17.69
C ASP A 608 -5.03 4.63 16.82
N LEU A 609 -5.15 5.17 15.59
CA LEU A 609 -6.10 4.69 14.59
C LEU A 609 -5.79 3.24 14.19
N GLU A 610 -4.53 2.94 13.86
CA GLU A 610 -4.11 1.57 13.57
C GLU A 610 -4.38 0.65 14.75
N LEU A 611 -4.02 1.06 15.98
CA LEU A 611 -4.30 0.32 17.20
C LEU A 611 -5.80 0.02 17.37
N ALA A 612 -6.66 1.02 17.17
CA ALA A 612 -8.11 0.84 17.26
C ALA A 612 -8.64 -0.15 16.21
N LEU A 613 -8.10 -0.12 15.00
CA LEU A 613 -8.52 -1.01 13.91
C LEU A 613 -8.04 -2.46 14.14
N VAL A 614 -6.79 -2.69 14.56
CA VAL A 614 -6.28 -4.07 14.80
C VAL A 614 -6.86 -4.71 16.08
N THR A 615 -7.49 -3.94 16.95
CA THR A 615 -8.22 -4.44 18.13
C THR A 615 -9.74 -4.51 17.91
N SER A 616 -10.22 -4.16 16.73
CA SER A 616 -11.64 -4.18 16.38
C SER A 616 -12.19 -5.61 16.25
N ASP A 617 -13.50 -5.77 16.40
CA ASP A 617 -14.16 -7.06 16.14
C ASP A 617 -13.98 -7.52 14.68
N ALA A 618 -13.95 -6.60 13.72
CA ALA A 618 -13.74 -6.92 12.32
C ALA A 618 -12.35 -7.54 12.05
N PHE A 619 -11.34 -7.12 12.81
CA PHE A 619 -9.98 -7.66 12.68
C PHE A 619 -9.82 -9.02 13.40
N LEU A 620 -10.43 -9.18 14.57
CA LEU A 620 -10.25 -10.33 15.46
C LEU A 620 -11.21 -11.49 15.20
N ASN A 621 -12.21 -11.28 14.33
CA ASN A 621 -13.21 -12.31 14.01
C ASN A 621 -13.40 -12.38 12.48
N ARG A 622 -14.06 -13.46 12.04
CA ARG A 622 -14.56 -13.63 10.69
C ARG A 622 -16.04 -13.99 10.68
N LEU A 623 -16.67 -13.93 9.50
CA LEU A 623 -17.98 -14.53 9.30
C LEU A 623 -17.89 -16.08 9.36
N PRO A 624 -18.99 -16.74 9.76
CA PRO A 624 -19.07 -18.21 9.85
C PRO A 624 -18.73 -18.96 8.58
#